data_7839b2720c3b2abb7c622f3eceb48bb2
#
_entry.id   7839b2720c3b2abb7c622f3eceb48bb2
#
_cell.length_a   1.000
_cell.length_b   1.000
_cell.length_c   1.000
_cell.angle_alpha   90.00
_cell.angle_beta   90.00
_cell.angle_gamma   90.00
#
_symmetry.space_group_name_H-M   'P 1'
#
loop_
_entity.id
_entity.type
_entity.pdbx_description
1 polymer ?
#
loop_
_entity_poly.entity_id
_entity_poly.type
_entity_poly.pdbx_seq_one_letter_code
_entity_poly.pdbx_strand_id
1 'polypeptide(L)'
;MTDRRSFLSAVAALTAVSAIDSDAWLGQLKGKHRQLFDVPEPDGGTVLRHVRSYLDIWREAYGVAERDISVIVVLYGRATPLGVQDEMWAKYKLGAAINLTDPATNAPLARNYFAHPQAGDPVGDGTPECSMETLQRRGVLFLLCNNALGRWSARLEKGGLGTAAEIHADLRGHALPGVVIVPAAIIAMTKAQERDFAYVRS
;
A
#
# COMPACT_ATOMS: atom_id res chain seq x y z
N MET A 1 42.26 22.17 -3.09
CA MET A 1 41.29 22.43 -4.20
C MET A 1 40.62 21.11 -4.53
N THR A 2 39.49 20.86 -3.96
CA THR A 2 38.73 19.61 -4.14
C THR A 2 37.94 19.73 -5.43
N ASP A 3 38.18 18.79 -6.33
CA ASP A 3 37.69 18.80 -7.71
C ASP A 3 36.16 18.67 -7.76
N ARG A 4 35.48 19.70 -8.23
CA ARG A 4 34.03 19.76 -8.44
C ARG A 4 33.49 18.67 -9.39
N ARG A 5 34.36 18.08 -10.22
CA ARG A 5 33.99 17.03 -11.16
C ARG A 5 33.75 15.67 -10.48
N SER A 6 34.51 15.38 -9.42
CA SER A 6 34.36 14.12 -8.67
C SER A 6 33.06 14.06 -7.86
N PHE A 7 32.53 15.21 -7.42
CA PHE A 7 31.27 15.27 -6.67
C PHE A 7 30.03 14.97 -7.55
N LEU A 8 30.05 15.44 -8.79
CA LEU A 8 28.94 15.22 -9.73
C LEU A 8 28.88 13.77 -10.23
N SER A 9 30.01 13.05 -10.29
CA SER A 9 30.03 11.64 -10.70
C SER A 9 29.51 10.69 -9.62
N ALA A 10 29.64 11.05 -8.33
CA ALA A 10 29.13 10.23 -7.21
C ALA A 10 27.60 10.34 -7.02
N VAL A 11 26.99 11.45 -7.45
CA VAL A 11 25.54 11.66 -7.33
C VAL A 11 24.75 10.96 -8.46
N ALA A 12 25.39 10.72 -9.60
CA ALA A 12 24.74 10.08 -10.76
C ALA A 12 24.57 8.55 -10.63
N ALA A 13 25.23 7.91 -9.66
CA ALA A 13 25.19 6.45 -9.51
C ALA A 13 24.03 5.93 -8.61
N LEU A 14 23.23 6.81 -7.98
CA LEU A 14 22.19 6.42 -7.02
C LEU A 14 20.75 6.48 -7.54
N THR A 15 20.50 6.75 -8.81
CA THR A 15 19.13 6.97 -9.29
C THR A 15 18.77 6.35 -10.63
N ALA A 16 19.37 5.24 -11.00
CA ALA A 16 18.85 4.48 -12.13
C ALA A 16 17.91 3.37 -11.67
N VAL A 17 16.85 3.71 -10.90
CA VAL A 17 15.61 2.94 -10.99
C VAL A 17 14.99 3.37 -12.32
N SER A 18 15.11 2.53 -13.32
CA SER A 18 14.60 2.77 -14.67
C SER A 18 13.15 3.25 -14.60
N ALA A 19 12.84 4.40 -15.20
CA ALA A 19 11.46 4.92 -15.30
C ALA A 19 10.52 3.92 -16.02
N ILE A 20 11.07 2.93 -16.70
CA ILE A 20 10.37 1.89 -17.46
C ILE A 20 9.69 0.88 -16.49
N ASP A 21 10.33 0.54 -15.36
CA ASP A 21 9.74 -0.43 -14.39
C ASP A 21 8.69 0.19 -13.47
N SER A 22 8.73 1.50 -13.25
CA SER A 22 7.82 2.16 -12.31
C SER A 22 6.35 2.17 -12.77
N ASP A 23 6.06 1.88 -14.04
CA ASP A 23 4.73 1.96 -14.66
C ASP A 23 4.22 0.62 -15.19
N ALA A 24 4.99 -0.46 -15.04
CA ALA A 24 4.61 -1.81 -15.49
C ALA A 24 3.26 -2.29 -14.92
N TRP A 25 2.89 -1.80 -13.73
CA TRP A 25 1.61 -2.09 -13.10
C TRP A 25 0.39 -1.63 -13.92
N LEU A 26 0.53 -0.57 -14.73
CA LEU A 26 -0.55 -0.09 -15.61
C LEU A 26 -0.94 -1.13 -16.67
N GLY A 27 0.01 -1.95 -17.11
CA GLY A 27 -0.22 -3.02 -18.09
C GLY A 27 -1.05 -4.20 -17.54
N GLN A 28 -1.17 -4.32 -16.21
CA GLN A 28 -1.96 -5.37 -15.57
C GLN A 28 -3.47 -5.05 -15.56
N LEU A 29 -3.84 -3.78 -15.74
CA LEU A 29 -5.19 -3.25 -15.56
C LEU A 29 -5.92 -3.18 -16.91
N LYS A 30 -6.61 -4.26 -17.27
CA LYS A 30 -7.26 -4.44 -18.59
C LYS A 30 -8.78 -4.26 -18.56
N GLY A 31 -9.40 -4.23 -17.39
CA GLY A 31 -10.84 -4.05 -17.24
C GLY A 31 -11.29 -2.67 -17.72
N LYS A 32 -12.52 -2.60 -18.24
CA LYS A 32 -13.13 -1.34 -18.72
C LYS A 32 -13.79 -0.53 -17.59
N HIS A 33 -14.22 -1.19 -16.51
CA HIS A 33 -14.74 -0.52 -15.31
C HIS A 33 -13.57 -0.28 -14.36
N ARG A 34 -13.16 1.00 -14.23
CA ARG A 34 -11.90 1.35 -13.59
C ARG A 34 -12.14 2.24 -12.38
N GLN A 35 -11.67 1.77 -11.21
CA GLN A 35 -11.81 2.51 -9.96
C GLN A 35 -10.48 2.62 -9.22
N LEU A 36 -10.17 3.83 -8.78
CA LEU A 36 -9.05 4.16 -7.92
C LEU A 36 -9.56 4.52 -6.53
N PHE A 37 -9.06 3.83 -5.51
CA PHE A 37 -9.26 4.16 -4.10
C PHE A 37 -8.02 4.84 -3.54
N ASP A 38 -8.18 6.07 -3.09
CA ASP A 38 -7.15 6.89 -2.43
C ASP A 38 -7.21 6.69 -0.92
N VAL A 39 -6.14 6.13 -0.33
CA VAL A 39 -6.13 5.67 1.06
C VAL A 39 -4.96 6.27 1.86
N PRO A 40 -5.13 7.47 2.42
CA PRO A 40 -4.14 8.10 3.28
C PRO A 40 -4.18 7.59 4.74
N GLU A 41 -5.32 7.06 5.19
CA GLU A 41 -5.57 6.61 6.56
C GLU A 41 -5.98 5.13 6.58
N PRO A 42 -5.63 4.36 7.63
CA PRO A 42 -6.03 2.95 7.72
C PRO A 42 -7.52 2.75 7.98
N ASP A 43 -8.14 3.65 8.71
CA ASP A 43 -9.58 3.71 9.05
C ASP A 43 -10.23 2.33 9.31
N GLY A 44 -9.58 1.51 10.17
CA GLY A 44 -10.04 0.16 10.48
C GLY A 44 -10.18 -0.80 9.28
N GLY A 45 -9.60 -0.46 8.13
CA GLY A 45 -9.75 -1.24 6.90
C GLY A 45 -11.03 -0.98 6.13
N THR A 46 -11.73 0.13 6.39
CA THR A 46 -12.97 0.53 5.71
C THR A 46 -12.84 0.46 4.19
N VAL A 47 -11.68 0.86 3.63
CA VAL A 47 -11.44 0.76 2.19
C VAL A 47 -11.57 -0.66 1.66
N LEU A 48 -11.13 -1.67 2.41
CA LEU A 48 -11.19 -3.07 1.97
C LEU A 48 -12.65 -3.52 1.80
N ARG A 49 -13.54 -3.10 2.71
CA ARG A 49 -14.97 -3.30 2.60
C ARG A 49 -15.57 -2.56 1.39
N HIS A 50 -15.15 -1.31 1.14
CA HIS A 50 -15.61 -0.56 -0.04
C HIS A 50 -15.19 -1.23 -1.34
N VAL A 51 -13.95 -1.71 -1.43
CA VAL A 51 -13.42 -2.44 -2.60
C VAL A 51 -14.19 -3.73 -2.81
N ARG A 52 -14.41 -4.54 -1.76
CA ARG A 52 -15.23 -5.75 -1.84
C ARG A 52 -16.63 -5.43 -2.35
N SER A 53 -17.30 -4.48 -1.73
CA SER A 53 -18.65 -4.05 -2.12
C SER A 53 -18.70 -3.59 -3.58
N TYR A 54 -17.70 -2.82 -4.04
CA TYR A 54 -17.62 -2.39 -5.43
C TYR A 54 -17.57 -3.58 -6.40
N LEU A 55 -16.72 -4.59 -6.13
CA LEU A 55 -16.63 -5.78 -6.96
C LEU A 55 -17.91 -6.62 -6.93
N ASP A 56 -18.49 -6.80 -5.74
CA ASP A 56 -19.70 -7.62 -5.55
C ASP A 56 -20.91 -6.99 -6.24
N ILE A 57 -21.13 -5.69 -6.11
CA ILE A 57 -22.25 -4.99 -6.75
C ILE A 57 -22.12 -5.01 -8.28
N TRP A 58 -20.93 -4.81 -8.83
CA TRP A 58 -20.73 -4.95 -10.29
C TRP A 58 -21.12 -6.33 -10.79
N ARG A 59 -20.71 -7.37 -10.05
CA ARG A 59 -21.06 -8.76 -10.40
C ARG A 59 -22.56 -9.05 -10.24
N GLU A 60 -23.14 -8.69 -9.09
CA GLU A 60 -24.47 -9.14 -8.69
C GLU A 60 -25.59 -8.31 -9.30
N ALA A 61 -25.44 -7.00 -9.34
CA ALA A 61 -26.48 -6.10 -9.84
C ALA A 61 -26.35 -5.79 -11.33
N TYR A 62 -25.11 -5.81 -11.86
CA TYR A 62 -24.84 -5.39 -13.24
C TYR A 62 -24.34 -6.54 -14.14
N GLY A 63 -24.11 -7.74 -13.59
CA GLY A 63 -23.68 -8.91 -14.35
C GLY A 63 -22.28 -8.79 -14.96
N VAL A 64 -21.43 -7.90 -14.42
CA VAL A 64 -20.07 -7.65 -14.92
C VAL A 64 -19.12 -8.68 -14.34
N ALA A 65 -18.34 -9.36 -15.20
CA ALA A 65 -17.31 -10.29 -14.74
C ALA A 65 -16.12 -9.55 -14.12
N GLU A 66 -15.50 -10.09 -13.08
CA GLU A 66 -14.38 -9.45 -12.37
C GLU A 66 -13.19 -9.11 -13.30
N ARG A 67 -12.92 -9.93 -14.33
CA ARG A 67 -11.90 -9.64 -15.34
C ARG A 67 -12.14 -8.34 -16.14
N ASP A 68 -13.37 -7.84 -16.15
CA ASP A 68 -13.76 -6.61 -16.83
C ASP A 68 -13.71 -5.38 -15.90
N ILE A 69 -13.28 -5.60 -14.64
CA ILE A 69 -13.13 -4.57 -13.60
C ILE A 69 -11.65 -4.41 -13.28
N SER A 70 -11.16 -3.19 -13.20
CA SER A 70 -9.82 -2.86 -12.72
C SER A 70 -9.91 -1.97 -11.49
N VAL A 71 -9.39 -2.44 -10.37
CA VAL A 71 -9.36 -1.70 -9.12
C VAL A 71 -7.92 -1.46 -8.67
N ILE A 72 -7.63 -0.22 -8.31
CA ILE A 72 -6.36 0.20 -7.70
C ILE A 72 -6.65 0.74 -6.31
N VAL A 73 -5.85 0.32 -5.33
CA VAL A 73 -5.84 0.88 -3.97
C VAL A 73 -4.46 1.49 -3.72
N VAL A 74 -4.40 2.79 -3.44
CA VAL A 74 -3.14 3.51 -3.23
C VAL A 74 -2.93 3.78 -1.76
N LEU A 75 -1.96 3.07 -1.16
CA LEU A 75 -1.59 3.16 0.25
C LEU A 75 -0.47 4.18 0.45
N TYR A 76 -0.71 5.18 1.28
CA TYR A 76 0.29 6.18 1.68
C TYR A 76 -0.12 6.84 3.02
N GLY A 77 0.60 7.88 3.46
CA GLY A 77 0.27 8.55 4.72
C GLY A 77 0.31 7.58 5.90
N ARG A 78 -0.73 7.56 6.71
CA ARG A 78 -0.88 6.66 7.85
C ARG A 78 -1.29 5.24 7.44
N ALA A 79 -1.81 5.04 6.23
CA ALA A 79 -2.14 3.72 5.70
C ALA A 79 -0.92 2.96 5.15
N THR A 80 0.27 3.58 5.08
CA THR A 80 1.50 2.92 4.62
C THR A 80 1.77 1.56 5.29
N PRO A 81 1.59 1.38 6.62
CA PRO A 81 1.81 0.08 7.29
C PRO A 81 0.96 -1.08 6.74
N LEU A 82 -0.21 -0.81 6.14
CA LEU A 82 -1.04 -1.86 5.58
C LEU A 82 -0.34 -2.63 4.45
N GLY A 83 0.60 -1.98 3.76
CA GLY A 83 1.33 -2.58 2.64
C GLY A 83 2.56 -3.42 3.02
N VAL A 84 2.85 -3.64 4.33
CA VAL A 84 4.03 -4.38 4.78
C VAL A 84 3.69 -5.60 5.63
N GLN A 85 4.60 -6.56 5.67
CA GLN A 85 4.45 -7.86 6.34
C GLN A 85 4.45 -7.74 7.87
N ASP A 86 3.95 -8.78 8.55
CA ASP A 86 3.78 -8.86 10.01
C ASP A 86 5.07 -8.58 10.79
N GLU A 87 6.22 -9.07 10.30
CA GLU A 87 7.51 -8.86 10.95
C GLU A 87 7.82 -7.37 11.13
N MET A 88 7.41 -6.54 10.17
CA MET A 88 7.60 -5.09 10.26
C MET A 88 6.69 -4.45 11.30
N TRP A 89 5.48 -4.98 11.47
CA TRP A 89 4.54 -4.49 12.49
C TRP A 89 5.09 -4.74 13.90
N ALA A 90 5.60 -5.94 14.15
CA ALA A 90 6.23 -6.27 15.43
C ALA A 90 7.53 -5.47 15.65
N LYS A 91 8.44 -5.50 14.66
CA LYS A 91 9.78 -4.89 14.74
C LYS A 91 9.72 -3.38 14.99
N TYR A 92 8.88 -2.68 14.23
CA TYR A 92 8.79 -1.21 14.26
C TYR A 92 7.59 -0.69 15.04
N LYS A 93 6.85 -1.55 15.75
CA LYS A 93 5.68 -1.18 16.56
C LYS A 93 4.67 -0.35 15.76
N LEU A 94 4.40 -0.76 14.51
CA LEU A 94 3.60 0.02 13.58
C LEU A 94 2.17 0.23 14.07
N GLY A 95 1.55 -0.74 14.74
CA GLY A 95 0.24 -0.59 15.33
C GLY A 95 0.16 0.56 16.33
N ALA A 96 1.15 0.67 17.23
CA ALA A 96 1.24 1.80 18.16
C ALA A 96 1.40 3.14 17.40
N ALA A 97 2.21 3.15 16.34
CA ALA A 97 2.49 4.36 15.56
C ALA A 97 1.26 4.90 14.79
N ILE A 98 0.26 4.07 14.52
CA ILE A 98 -1.01 4.45 13.87
C ILE A 98 -2.24 4.37 14.80
N ASN A 99 -2.00 4.14 16.09
CA ASN A 99 -3.04 4.00 17.12
C ASN A 99 -4.04 2.85 16.85
N LEU A 100 -3.54 1.72 16.37
CA LEU A 100 -4.32 0.51 16.24
C LEU A 100 -3.99 -0.46 17.37
N THR A 101 -5.04 -0.99 17.99
CA THR A 101 -4.97 -1.98 19.06
C THR A 101 -5.57 -3.31 18.62
N ASP A 102 -5.03 -4.38 19.14
CA ASP A 102 -5.60 -5.70 19.03
C ASP A 102 -6.88 -5.77 19.87
N PRO A 103 -8.05 -6.08 19.29
CA PRO A 103 -9.33 -6.06 20.01
C PRO A 103 -9.41 -7.12 21.11
N ALA A 104 -8.64 -8.20 21.03
CA ALA A 104 -8.66 -9.26 22.04
C ALA A 104 -7.83 -8.91 23.28
N THR A 105 -6.73 -8.15 23.09
CA THR A 105 -5.74 -7.89 24.15
C THR A 105 -5.66 -6.43 24.58
N ASN A 106 -6.25 -5.50 23.83
CA ASN A 106 -6.08 -4.05 23.97
C ASN A 106 -4.62 -3.56 23.88
N ALA A 107 -3.69 -4.44 23.50
CA ALA A 107 -2.30 -4.07 23.24
C ALA A 107 -2.17 -3.44 21.84
N PRO A 108 -1.10 -2.64 21.58
CA PRO A 108 -0.82 -2.18 20.24
C PRO A 108 -0.69 -3.35 19.26
N LEU A 109 -1.33 -3.24 18.10
CA LEU A 109 -1.36 -4.29 17.10
C LEU A 109 0.06 -4.64 16.61
N ALA A 110 0.45 -5.91 16.72
CA ALA A 110 1.79 -6.40 16.38
C ALA A 110 1.84 -7.18 15.06
N ARG A 111 0.72 -7.26 14.32
CA ARG A 111 0.61 -7.95 13.03
C ARG A 111 -0.31 -7.20 12.08
N ASN A 112 -0.21 -7.50 10.81
CA ASN A 112 -1.05 -6.90 9.77
C ASN A 112 -2.31 -7.74 9.54
N TYR A 113 -3.32 -7.59 10.36
CA TYR A 113 -4.57 -8.32 10.18
C TYR A 113 -5.35 -7.90 8.91
N PHE A 114 -5.01 -6.76 8.32
CA PHE A 114 -5.62 -6.33 7.04
C PHE A 114 -5.15 -7.20 5.86
N ALA A 115 -3.93 -7.76 5.96
CA ALA A 115 -3.39 -8.65 4.94
C ALA A 115 -3.94 -10.07 5.11
N HIS A 116 -3.77 -10.64 6.30
CA HIS A 116 -4.10 -12.03 6.64
C HIS A 116 -4.91 -12.09 7.94
N PRO A 117 -6.23 -11.81 7.88
CA PRO A 117 -7.06 -11.81 9.08
C PRO A 117 -7.19 -13.20 9.68
N GLN A 118 -7.24 -13.24 11.00
CA GLN A 118 -7.60 -14.41 11.78
C GLN A 118 -9.08 -14.30 12.24
N ALA A 119 -9.64 -15.39 12.73
CA ALA A 119 -10.99 -15.38 13.27
C ALA A 119 -11.12 -14.34 14.40
N GLY A 120 -12.09 -13.44 14.29
CA GLY A 120 -12.32 -12.36 15.26
C GLY A 120 -11.61 -11.04 14.96
N ASP A 121 -10.78 -10.96 13.92
CA ASP A 121 -10.19 -9.68 13.50
C ASP A 121 -11.25 -8.75 12.88
N PRO A 122 -11.25 -7.46 13.25
CA PRO A 122 -12.27 -6.52 12.81
C PRO A 122 -11.95 -5.90 11.44
N VAL A 123 -11.48 -6.69 10.49
CA VAL A 123 -11.11 -6.19 9.14
C VAL A 123 -12.36 -5.87 8.35
N GLY A 124 -12.53 -4.60 7.99
CA GLY A 124 -13.68 -4.15 7.21
C GLY A 124 -15.00 -4.37 7.95
N ASP A 125 -15.63 -5.50 7.73
CA ASP A 125 -16.85 -5.93 8.42
C ASP A 125 -16.64 -7.22 9.26
N GLY A 126 -15.40 -7.57 9.54
CA GLY A 126 -15.04 -8.77 10.31
C GLY A 126 -15.01 -10.05 9.48
N THR A 127 -15.03 -9.96 8.15
CA THR A 127 -14.99 -11.13 7.27
C THR A 127 -13.65 -11.27 6.53
N PRO A 128 -13.14 -12.51 6.35
CA PRO A 128 -11.90 -12.75 5.60
C PRO A 128 -11.95 -12.24 4.14
N GLU A 129 -13.13 -12.10 3.56
CA GLU A 129 -13.36 -11.58 2.21
C GLU A 129 -12.90 -10.13 2.06
N CYS A 130 -12.82 -9.38 3.16
CA CYS A 130 -12.29 -8.02 3.20
C CYS A 130 -10.75 -7.97 3.38
N SER A 131 -10.02 -9.09 3.31
CA SER A 131 -8.55 -9.06 3.40
C SER A 131 -7.89 -8.60 2.11
N MET A 132 -6.71 -7.99 2.24
CA MET A 132 -5.91 -7.60 1.07
C MET A 132 -5.58 -8.83 0.20
N GLU A 133 -5.22 -9.95 0.81
CA GLU A 133 -4.94 -11.20 0.09
C GLU A 133 -6.14 -11.67 -0.74
N THR A 134 -7.34 -11.68 -0.16
CA THR A 134 -8.55 -12.07 -0.89
C THR A 134 -8.86 -11.11 -2.03
N LEU A 135 -8.74 -9.81 -1.79
CA LEU A 135 -8.96 -8.81 -2.83
C LEU A 135 -7.92 -8.87 -3.95
N GLN A 136 -6.64 -9.17 -3.63
CA GLN A 136 -5.61 -9.43 -4.65
C GLN A 136 -5.96 -10.64 -5.53
N ARG A 137 -6.45 -11.74 -4.94
CA ARG A 137 -6.94 -12.90 -5.71
C ARG A 137 -8.10 -12.54 -6.65
N ARG A 138 -8.87 -11.51 -6.32
CA ARG A 138 -9.94 -10.94 -7.17
C ARG A 138 -9.43 -9.88 -8.16
N GLY A 139 -8.12 -9.72 -8.30
CA GLY A 139 -7.51 -8.82 -9.28
C GLY A 139 -7.34 -7.38 -8.83
N VAL A 140 -7.52 -7.08 -7.53
CA VAL A 140 -7.24 -5.75 -6.98
C VAL A 140 -5.74 -5.52 -6.89
N LEU A 141 -5.27 -4.39 -7.42
CA LEU A 141 -3.87 -3.98 -7.35
C LEU A 141 -3.66 -2.98 -6.21
N PHE A 142 -2.78 -3.34 -5.27
CA PHE A 142 -2.36 -2.44 -4.20
C PHE A 142 -1.04 -1.77 -4.56
N LEU A 143 -1.03 -0.44 -4.50
CA LEU A 143 0.15 0.39 -4.72
C LEU A 143 0.62 0.98 -3.39
N LEU A 144 1.92 0.89 -3.10
CA LEU A 144 2.55 1.41 -1.88
C LEU A 144 3.50 2.55 -2.24
N CYS A 145 3.32 3.70 -1.62
CA CYS A 145 4.08 4.92 -1.90
C CYS A 145 5.50 4.86 -1.30
N ASN A 146 6.54 4.87 -2.14
CA ASN A 146 7.93 4.91 -1.69
C ASN A 146 8.27 6.18 -0.90
N ASN A 147 7.74 7.35 -1.30
CA ASN A 147 7.93 8.59 -0.55
C ASN A 147 7.30 8.50 0.86
N ALA A 148 6.18 7.78 1.02
CA ALA A 148 5.58 7.55 2.32
C ALA A 148 6.44 6.60 3.16
N LEU A 149 7.00 5.53 2.57
CA LEU A 149 7.97 4.66 3.26
C LEU A 149 9.16 5.46 3.79
N GLY A 150 9.73 6.38 2.99
CA GLY A 150 10.82 7.25 3.46
C GLY A 150 10.44 8.15 4.63
N ARG A 151 9.22 8.73 4.61
CA ARG A 151 8.73 9.53 5.75
C ARG A 151 8.51 8.68 7.00
N TRP A 152 7.99 7.48 6.85
CA TRP A 152 7.86 6.52 7.94
C TRP A 152 9.21 6.15 8.52
N SER A 153 10.21 5.86 7.69
CA SER A 153 11.57 5.53 8.12
C SER A 153 12.19 6.66 8.95
N ALA A 154 12.09 7.90 8.47
CA ALA A 154 12.58 9.07 9.23
C ALA A 154 11.82 9.28 10.57
N ARG A 155 10.53 8.95 10.63
CA ARG A 155 9.75 9.00 11.89
C ARG A 155 10.20 7.93 12.87
N LEU A 156 10.41 6.70 12.39
CA LEU A 156 10.83 5.56 13.22
C LEU A 156 12.27 5.73 13.71
N GLU A 157 13.16 6.32 12.91
CA GLU A 157 14.52 6.71 13.34
C GLU A 157 14.48 7.71 14.51
N LYS A 158 13.61 8.73 14.43
CA LYS A 158 13.40 9.66 15.55
C LYS A 158 12.87 8.96 16.81
N GLY A 159 12.19 7.84 16.64
CA GLY A 159 11.75 6.96 17.72
C GLY A 159 12.83 5.99 18.22
N GLY A 160 14.07 6.06 17.72
CA GLY A 160 15.19 5.22 18.14
C GLY A 160 15.13 3.76 17.66
N LEU A 161 14.42 3.48 16.57
CA LEU A 161 14.21 2.10 16.07
C LEU A 161 15.21 1.66 14.97
N GLY A 162 16.26 2.43 14.74
CA GLY A 162 17.31 2.20 13.74
C GLY A 162 17.56 3.45 12.91
N THR A 163 18.42 3.37 11.90
CA THR A 163 18.64 4.48 10.95
C THR A 163 17.53 4.51 9.89
N ALA A 164 17.20 5.69 9.39
CA ALA A 164 16.18 5.85 8.35
C ALA A 164 16.49 5.01 7.10
N ALA A 165 17.78 4.88 6.74
CA ALA A 165 18.20 4.09 5.59
C ALA A 165 17.94 2.59 5.77
N GLU A 166 18.30 2.02 6.93
CA GLU A 166 18.05 0.61 7.27
C GLU A 166 16.55 0.32 7.34
N ILE A 167 15.79 1.16 8.03
CA ILE A 167 14.33 1.02 8.16
C ILE A 167 13.67 1.09 6.78
N HIS A 168 14.10 2.01 5.91
CA HIS A 168 13.53 2.12 4.57
C HIS A 168 13.82 0.88 3.72
N ALA A 169 15.04 0.35 3.78
CA ALA A 169 15.41 -0.89 3.09
C ALA A 169 14.57 -2.08 3.58
N ASP A 170 14.38 -2.17 4.90
CA ASP A 170 13.56 -3.20 5.54
C ASP A 170 12.10 -3.14 5.10
N LEU A 171 11.45 -1.97 5.24
CA LEU A 171 10.06 -1.79 4.87
C LEU A 171 9.81 -2.07 3.38
N ARG A 172 10.77 -1.70 2.52
CA ARG A 172 10.71 -2.03 1.09
C ARG A 172 10.86 -3.53 0.83
N GLY A 173 11.84 -4.16 1.49
CA GLY A 173 12.14 -5.59 1.33
C GLY A 173 11.04 -6.49 1.87
N HIS A 174 10.22 -5.97 2.79
CA HIS A 174 9.10 -6.68 3.40
C HIS A 174 7.74 -6.07 3.02
N ALA A 175 7.63 -5.49 1.82
CA ALA A 175 6.32 -5.21 1.25
C ALA A 175 5.54 -6.53 1.11
N LEU A 176 4.21 -6.46 1.27
CA LEU A 176 3.36 -7.65 1.09
C LEU A 176 3.52 -8.21 -0.34
N PRO A 177 3.47 -9.54 -0.51
CA PRO A 177 3.45 -10.15 -1.83
C PRO A 177 2.34 -9.54 -2.72
N GLY A 178 2.68 -9.22 -3.97
CA GLY A 178 1.74 -8.62 -4.92
C GLY A 178 1.44 -7.13 -4.73
N VAL A 179 1.95 -6.50 -3.66
CA VAL A 179 1.92 -5.04 -3.52
C VAL A 179 3.02 -4.41 -4.36
N VAL A 180 2.68 -3.44 -5.19
CA VAL A 180 3.62 -2.74 -6.06
C VAL A 180 4.08 -1.43 -5.41
N ILE A 181 5.39 -1.29 -5.22
CA ILE A 181 5.96 -0.03 -4.72
C ILE A 181 6.10 0.95 -5.87
N VAL A 182 5.41 2.09 -5.76
CA VAL A 182 5.47 3.19 -6.73
C VAL A 182 6.29 4.37 -6.17
N PRO A 183 6.97 5.16 -6.99
CA PRO A 183 7.81 6.28 -6.52
C PRO A 183 7.03 7.27 -5.64
N ALA A 184 5.83 7.65 -6.05
CA ALA A 184 4.96 8.55 -5.30
C ALA A 184 3.48 8.25 -5.56
N ALA A 185 2.66 8.23 -4.50
CA ALA A 185 1.21 8.00 -4.58
C ALA A 185 0.54 9.01 -5.55
N ILE A 186 0.85 10.29 -5.40
CA ILE A 186 0.23 11.34 -6.22
C ILE A 186 0.48 11.15 -7.72
N ILE A 187 1.69 10.71 -8.11
CA ILE A 187 2.00 10.44 -9.52
C ILE A 187 1.27 9.18 -9.99
N ALA A 188 1.21 8.12 -9.17
CA ALA A 188 0.47 6.92 -9.52
C ALA A 188 -1.03 7.20 -9.71
N MET A 189 -1.63 8.04 -8.84
CA MET A 189 -3.01 8.47 -8.97
C MET A 189 -3.25 9.28 -10.26
N THR A 190 -2.36 10.23 -10.59
CA THR A 190 -2.43 10.98 -11.85
C THR A 190 -2.40 10.04 -13.05
N LYS A 191 -1.44 9.11 -13.09
CA LYS A 191 -1.31 8.14 -14.18
C LYS A 191 -2.52 7.19 -14.31
N ALA A 192 -3.15 6.85 -13.19
CA ALA A 192 -4.39 6.08 -13.21
C ALA A 192 -5.54 6.92 -13.81
N GLN A 193 -5.69 8.18 -13.40
CA GLN A 193 -6.72 9.07 -13.93
C GLN A 193 -6.53 9.36 -15.42
N GLU A 194 -5.30 9.49 -15.91
CA GLU A 194 -4.96 9.57 -17.34
C GLU A 194 -5.34 8.30 -18.13
N ARG A 195 -5.69 7.21 -17.43
CA ARG A 195 -6.21 5.94 -17.96
C ARG A 195 -7.68 5.71 -17.63
N ASP A 196 -8.44 6.80 -17.42
CA ASP A 196 -9.89 6.79 -17.16
C ASP A 196 -10.30 6.08 -15.86
N PHE A 197 -9.44 6.03 -14.85
CA PHE A 197 -9.85 5.56 -13.54
C PHE A 197 -10.69 6.63 -12.83
N ALA A 198 -11.91 6.25 -12.45
CA ALA A 198 -12.70 7.04 -11.52
C ALA A 198 -12.01 7.09 -10.16
N TYR A 199 -12.06 8.24 -9.50
CA TYR A 199 -11.39 8.46 -8.22
C TYR A 199 -12.40 8.49 -7.07
N VAL A 200 -12.04 7.83 -5.97
CA VAL A 200 -12.71 7.96 -4.68
C VAL A 200 -11.67 7.97 -3.56
N ARG A 201 -11.85 8.86 -2.61
CA ARG A 201 -11.10 8.86 -1.36
C ARG A 201 -11.85 8.00 -0.33
N SER A 202 -11.13 7.11 0.31
CA SER A 202 -11.68 6.18 1.28
C SER A 202 -10.85 6.17 2.58
#